data_798fd32d1b5f54e639b58d543bdd3600
#
_entry.id   798fd32d1b5f54e639b58d543bdd3600
#
_cell.length_a   1.000
_cell.length_b   1.000
_cell.length_c   1.000
_cell.angle_alpha   90.00
_cell.angle_beta   90.00
_cell.angle_gamma   90.00
#
_symmetry.space_group_name_H-M   'P 1'
#
loop_
_entity.id
_entity.type
_entity.pdbx_description
1 polymer ?
#
loop_
_entity_poly.entity_id
_entity_poly.type
_entity_poly.pdbx_seq_one_letter_code
_entity_poly.pdbx_strand_id
1 'polypeptide(L)'
;LKEIIIKNKVSIVYLPVTFIRMLKSLNYDLKIISKNLISLGSMGEHLAPNIGRWYSNFFNLNNKAIINTYFQTETGSVLSCPRYNQTKDMAPHGSIGRPHKHLKLHLVNSDSSLKKREFIVKELWPGCMKRILNGKKVWMKYWNKNGYFKMFDFGYKEKTNYYTSERTDDVINIRGHRIGTAEIEAVILKINEIVEAAAIPIN
;
A
#
# COMPACT_ATOMS: atom_id res chain seq x y z
N LEU A 1 -9.31 19.17 -10.48
CA LEU A 1 -9.50 17.73 -10.60
C LEU A 1 -10.90 17.38 -11.13
N LYS A 2 -11.98 17.89 -10.53
CA LYS A 2 -13.37 17.66 -10.96
C LYS A 2 -13.58 17.99 -12.44
N GLU A 3 -13.14 19.16 -12.85
CA GLU A 3 -13.26 19.64 -14.22
C GLU A 3 -12.53 18.72 -15.21
N ILE A 4 -11.32 18.29 -14.89
CA ILE A 4 -10.55 17.35 -15.71
C ILE A 4 -11.30 16.03 -15.89
N ILE A 5 -11.85 15.47 -14.80
CA ILE A 5 -12.55 14.18 -14.81
C ILE A 5 -13.82 14.26 -15.66
N ILE A 6 -14.59 15.32 -15.51
CA ILE A 6 -15.87 15.48 -16.23
C ILE A 6 -15.64 15.77 -17.71
N LYS A 7 -14.79 16.78 -18.01
CA LYS A 7 -14.49 17.20 -19.37
C LYS A 7 -13.90 16.08 -20.23
N ASN A 8 -12.98 15.30 -19.66
CA ASN A 8 -12.31 14.22 -20.38
C ASN A 8 -13.02 12.87 -20.26
N LYS A 9 -14.20 12.81 -19.64
CA LYS A 9 -14.99 11.57 -19.47
C LYS A 9 -14.13 10.45 -18.87
N VAL A 10 -13.33 10.78 -17.82
CA VAL A 10 -12.41 9.83 -17.19
C VAL A 10 -13.18 8.65 -16.63
N SER A 11 -12.76 7.44 -16.97
CA SER A 11 -13.36 6.19 -16.49
C SER A 11 -12.62 5.58 -15.30
N ILE A 12 -11.34 5.81 -15.16
CA ILE A 12 -10.51 5.28 -14.07
C ILE A 12 -9.71 6.44 -13.46
N VAL A 13 -9.74 6.55 -12.13
CA VAL A 13 -8.89 7.46 -11.37
C VAL A 13 -7.94 6.63 -10.52
N TYR A 14 -6.63 6.80 -10.72
CA TYR A 14 -5.58 6.06 -10.04
C TYR A 14 -4.58 7.06 -9.45
N LEU A 15 -4.55 7.18 -8.12
CA LEU A 15 -3.82 8.23 -7.41
C LEU A 15 -2.85 7.66 -6.36
N PRO A 16 -1.70 8.32 -6.14
CA PRO A 16 -0.88 8.08 -4.97
C PRO A 16 -1.66 8.34 -3.66
N VAL A 17 -1.39 7.55 -2.63
CA VAL A 17 -2.08 7.72 -1.32
C VAL A 17 -1.79 9.08 -0.70
N THR A 18 -0.57 9.62 -0.85
CA THR A 18 -0.21 10.99 -0.47
C THR A 18 -1.14 12.03 -1.10
N PHE A 19 -1.40 11.90 -2.40
CA PHE A 19 -2.30 12.82 -3.11
C PHE A 19 -3.76 12.69 -2.62
N ILE A 20 -4.20 11.46 -2.31
CA ILE A 20 -5.53 11.23 -1.73
C ILE A 20 -5.66 11.91 -0.36
N ARG A 21 -4.61 11.81 0.49
CA ARG A 21 -4.58 12.51 1.79
C ARG A 21 -4.62 14.02 1.62
N MET A 22 -3.85 14.57 0.69
CA MET A 22 -3.86 16.00 0.37
C MET A 22 -5.25 16.45 -0.07
N LEU A 23 -5.93 15.73 -0.96
CA LEU A 23 -7.30 16.06 -1.37
C LEU A 23 -8.25 16.07 -0.17
N LYS A 24 -8.11 15.11 0.75
CA LYS A 24 -8.92 15.05 1.96
C LYS A 24 -8.69 16.26 2.88
N SER A 25 -7.43 16.69 3.05
CA SER A 25 -7.09 17.84 3.91
C SER A 25 -7.60 19.18 3.38
N LEU A 26 -7.79 19.30 2.07
CA LEU A 26 -8.35 20.49 1.45
C LEU A 26 -9.85 20.68 1.71
N ASN A 27 -10.48 19.80 2.49
CA ASN A 27 -11.89 19.87 2.88
C ASN A 27 -12.84 20.16 1.69
N TYR A 28 -12.61 19.51 0.57
CA TYR A 28 -13.54 19.62 -0.54
C TYR A 28 -14.87 18.96 -0.18
N ASP A 29 -15.88 19.74 0.16
CA ASP A 29 -17.25 19.28 0.46
C ASP A 29 -17.97 18.74 -0.78
N LEU A 30 -17.46 18.98 -1.95
CA LEU A 30 -18.11 18.63 -3.21
C LEU A 30 -17.67 17.25 -3.69
N LYS A 31 -18.56 16.28 -3.58
CA LYS A 31 -18.39 14.98 -4.25
C LYS A 31 -18.19 15.16 -5.75
N ILE A 32 -17.30 14.36 -6.30
CA ILE A 32 -17.14 14.29 -7.75
C ILE A 32 -18.03 13.17 -8.27
N ILE A 33 -19.09 13.53 -8.95
CA ILE A 33 -20.03 12.59 -9.58
C ILE A 33 -19.79 12.63 -11.08
N SER A 34 -19.39 11.50 -11.65
CA SER A 34 -19.23 11.34 -13.09
C SER A 34 -19.82 10.00 -13.52
N LYS A 35 -20.71 10.03 -14.51
CA LYS A 35 -21.31 8.81 -15.08
C LYS A 35 -20.28 7.89 -15.76
N ASN A 36 -19.17 8.47 -16.18
CA ASN A 36 -18.09 7.75 -16.87
C ASN A 36 -17.13 7.06 -15.90
N LEU A 37 -17.07 7.53 -14.64
CA LEU A 37 -16.12 6.98 -13.66
C LEU A 37 -16.61 5.63 -13.13
N ILE A 38 -15.82 4.60 -13.38
CA ILE A 38 -16.16 3.21 -13.07
C ILE A 38 -15.25 2.57 -12.03
N SER A 39 -14.03 3.10 -11.83
CA SER A 39 -13.05 2.49 -10.91
C SER A 39 -12.13 3.53 -10.29
N LEU A 40 -11.73 3.23 -9.05
CA LEU A 40 -10.70 3.96 -8.31
C LEU A 40 -9.53 3.04 -8.01
N GLY A 41 -8.33 3.57 -8.09
CA GLY A 41 -7.12 2.88 -7.69
C GLY A 41 -6.24 3.73 -6.80
N SER A 42 -5.35 3.08 -6.06
CA SER A 42 -4.35 3.71 -5.21
C SER A 42 -3.03 2.98 -5.24
N MET A 43 -1.95 3.71 -4.98
CA MET A 43 -0.58 3.18 -5.01
C MET A 43 0.37 3.95 -4.09
N GLY A 44 1.57 3.39 -3.94
CA GLY A 44 2.76 4.03 -3.40
C GLY A 44 2.93 3.89 -1.91
N GLU A 45 1.84 3.84 -1.15
CA GLU A 45 1.87 3.74 0.31
C GLU A 45 0.69 2.90 0.83
N HIS A 46 0.74 2.62 2.13
CA HIS A 46 -0.38 1.99 2.82
C HIS A 46 -1.63 2.88 2.76
N LEU A 47 -2.72 2.33 2.23
CA LEU A 47 -4.02 3.01 2.21
C LEU A 47 -4.77 2.70 3.51
N ALA A 48 -4.77 3.62 4.45
CA ALA A 48 -5.54 3.47 5.69
C ALA A 48 -7.05 3.33 5.39
N PRO A 49 -7.78 2.46 6.12
CA PRO A 49 -9.20 2.19 5.84
C PRO A 49 -10.11 3.44 5.86
N ASN A 50 -9.84 4.40 6.76
CA ASN A 50 -10.57 5.66 6.84
C ASN A 50 -10.33 6.56 5.61
N ILE A 51 -9.12 6.57 5.08
CA ILE A 51 -8.77 7.29 3.85
C ILE A 51 -9.44 6.63 2.64
N GLY A 52 -9.42 5.30 2.58
CA GLY A 52 -10.10 4.54 1.53
C GLY A 52 -11.61 4.81 1.51
N ARG A 53 -12.28 4.80 2.67
CA ARG A 53 -13.72 5.16 2.77
C ARG A 53 -13.99 6.57 2.30
N TRP A 54 -13.18 7.54 2.74
CA TRP A 54 -13.30 8.91 2.28
C TRP A 54 -13.15 9.01 0.76
N TYR A 55 -12.15 8.36 0.20
CA TYR A 55 -11.84 8.37 -1.24
C TYR A 55 -12.99 7.81 -2.08
N SER A 56 -13.57 6.67 -1.67
CA SER A 56 -14.77 6.11 -2.31
C SER A 56 -15.97 7.04 -2.24
N ASN A 57 -16.21 7.67 -1.08
CA ASN A 57 -17.29 8.62 -0.87
C ASN A 57 -17.13 9.88 -1.73
N PHE A 58 -15.92 10.40 -1.79
CA PHE A 58 -15.58 11.59 -2.56
C PHE A 58 -15.90 11.43 -4.06
N PHE A 59 -15.68 10.23 -4.60
CA PHE A 59 -15.99 9.91 -5.99
C PHE A 59 -17.34 9.20 -6.19
N ASN A 60 -18.14 9.07 -5.14
CA ASN A 60 -19.45 8.41 -5.19
C ASN A 60 -19.42 6.96 -5.72
N LEU A 61 -18.37 6.21 -5.36
CA LEU A 61 -18.15 4.81 -5.76
C LEU A 61 -18.07 3.86 -4.53
N ASN A 62 -18.98 4.04 -3.56
CA ASN A 62 -18.95 3.31 -2.28
C ASN A 62 -19.21 1.81 -2.40
N ASN A 63 -19.86 1.39 -3.48
CA ASN A 63 -20.19 0.00 -3.77
C ASN A 63 -19.10 -0.74 -4.55
N LYS A 64 -17.93 -0.12 -4.74
CA LYS A 64 -16.81 -0.70 -5.48
C LYS A 64 -15.55 -0.76 -4.65
N ALA A 65 -14.78 -1.83 -4.83
CA ALA A 65 -13.46 -1.92 -4.23
C ALA A 65 -12.51 -0.89 -4.85
N ILE A 66 -11.68 -0.27 -4.02
CA ILE A 66 -10.52 0.48 -4.48
C ILE A 66 -9.47 -0.54 -4.92
N ILE A 67 -8.94 -0.39 -6.14
CA ILE A 67 -7.85 -1.21 -6.65
C ILE A 67 -6.54 -0.71 -6.02
N ASN A 68 -6.34 -1.05 -4.75
CA ASN A 68 -5.15 -0.72 -3.99
C ASN A 68 -4.02 -1.66 -4.41
N THR A 69 -3.11 -1.19 -5.26
CA THR A 69 -2.05 -2.01 -5.84
C THR A 69 -0.84 -2.09 -4.93
N TYR A 70 -0.36 -3.31 -4.72
CA TYR A 70 0.87 -3.57 -3.98
C TYR A 70 1.99 -3.98 -4.93
N PHE A 71 3.01 -3.16 -4.98
CA PHE A 71 4.24 -3.36 -5.73
C PHE A 71 5.34 -2.46 -5.19
N GLN A 72 6.55 -2.71 -5.64
CA GLN A 72 7.71 -1.85 -5.42
C GLN A 72 8.41 -1.64 -6.77
N THR A 73 9.25 -0.63 -6.88
CA THR A 73 10.07 -0.39 -8.08
C THR A 73 10.88 -1.63 -8.44
N GLU A 74 11.40 -2.31 -7.44
CA GLU A 74 12.21 -3.52 -7.54
C GLU A 74 11.42 -4.72 -8.06
N THR A 75 10.11 -4.72 -7.90
CA THR A 75 9.27 -5.81 -8.41
C THR A 75 8.88 -5.66 -9.87
N GLY A 76 8.92 -4.43 -10.42
CA GLY A 76 8.59 -4.13 -11.82
C GLY A 76 7.17 -4.50 -12.25
N SER A 77 6.35 -5.01 -11.33
CA SER A 77 4.97 -5.38 -11.58
C SER A 77 4.14 -5.37 -10.30
N VAL A 78 2.82 -5.27 -10.44
CA VAL A 78 1.88 -5.39 -9.31
C VAL A 78 1.85 -6.84 -8.85
N LEU A 79 2.17 -7.05 -7.58
CA LEU A 79 2.18 -8.38 -6.94
C LEU A 79 0.82 -8.78 -6.40
N SER A 80 0.06 -7.82 -5.91
CA SER A 80 -1.25 -8.03 -5.30
C SER A 80 -2.15 -6.80 -5.50
N CYS A 81 -3.43 -7.03 -5.73
CA CYS A 81 -4.46 -5.99 -5.71
C CYS A 81 -5.84 -6.61 -5.50
N PRO A 82 -6.84 -5.84 -5.03
CA PRO A 82 -8.24 -6.21 -5.07
C PRO A 82 -8.71 -6.48 -6.50
N ARG A 83 -9.59 -7.45 -6.66
CA ARG A 83 -10.16 -7.74 -7.98
C ARG A 83 -11.28 -6.75 -8.30
N TYR A 84 -11.28 -6.25 -9.51
CA TYR A 84 -12.37 -5.45 -10.03
C TYR A 84 -13.68 -6.27 -10.10
N ASN A 85 -14.82 -5.64 -9.82
CA ASN A 85 -16.16 -6.22 -9.89
C ASN A 85 -16.52 -7.39 -8.93
N GLN A 86 -15.81 -7.56 -7.83
CA GLN A 86 -16.28 -8.45 -6.77
C GLN A 86 -17.32 -7.74 -5.89
N THR A 87 -18.59 -7.80 -6.27
CA THR A 87 -19.69 -7.21 -5.48
C THR A 87 -20.06 -8.03 -4.24
N LYS A 88 -19.91 -9.35 -4.28
CA LYS A 88 -20.23 -10.24 -3.15
C LYS A 88 -19.14 -10.31 -2.08
N ASP A 89 -17.88 -10.12 -2.47
CA ASP A 89 -16.70 -10.15 -1.60
C ASP A 89 -15.81 -8.92 -1.87
N MET A 90 -16.41 -7.73 -1.82
CA MET A 90 -15.64 -6.50 -1.99
C MET A 90 -14.50 -6.47 -0.97
N ALA A 91 -13.27 -6.29 -1.46
CA ALA A 91 -12.12 -6.21 -0.58
C ALA A 91 -12.28 -5.00 0.36
N PRO A 92 -12.07 -5.19 1.66
CA PRO A 92 -12.15 -4.09 2.62
C PRO A 92 -11.17 -2.97 2.28
N HIS A 93 -11.53 -1.74 2.62
CA HIS A 93 -10.62 -0.61 2.46
C HIS A 93 -9.30 -0.86 3.23
N GLY A 94 -8.19 -0.53 2.60
CA GLY A 94 -6.86 -0.80 3.14
C GLY A 94 -6.27 -2.15 2.73
N SER A 95 -7.09 -3.07 2.22
CA SER A 95 -6.60 -4.34 1.70
C SER A 95 -5.80 -4.14 0.40
N ILE A 96 -4.71 -4.88 0.26
CA ILE A 96 -4.00 -5.07 -1.01
C ILE A 96 -4.56 -6.26 -1.81
N GLY A 97 -5.74 -6.78 -1.41
CA GLY A 97 -6.41 -7.88 -2.10
C GLY A 97 -5.70 -9.22 -1.97
N ARG A 98 -5.62 -9.93 -3.08
CA ARG A 98 -4.99 -11.27 -3.17
C ARG A 98 -3.81 -11.23 -4.13
N PRO A 99 -2.72 -11.93 -3.82
CA PRO A 99 -1.59 -12.07 -4.73
C PRO A 99 -2.04 -12.63 -6.09
N HIS A 100 -1.37 -12.20 -7.15
CA HIS A 100 -1.53 -12.81 -8.46
C HIS A 100 -1.10 -14.28 -8.42
N LYS A 101 -1.85 -15.16 -9.08
CA LYS A 101 -1.62 -16.62 -9.03
C LYS A 101 -0.20 -17.05 -9.44
N HIS A 102 0.38 -16.31 -10.37
CA HIS A 102 1.71 -16.60 -10.92
C HIS A 102 2.85 -15.96 -10.11
N LEU A 103 2.52 -15.14 -9.13
CA LEU A 103 3.51 -14.49 -8.27
C LEU A 103 3.41 -15.11 -6.87
N LYS A 104 4.46 -15.80 -6.48
CA LYS A 104 4.50 -16.56 -5.21
C LYS A 104 4.76 -15.63 -4.02
N LEU A 105 3.91 -14.61 -3.86
CA LEU A 105 3.94 -13.71 -2.70
C LEU A 105 3.42 -14.45 -1.46
N HIS A 106 4.23 -14.48 -0.42
CA HIS A 106 3.94 -15.17 0.84
C HIS A 106 4.22 -14.29 2.04
N LEU A 107 3.59 -14.63 3.16
CA LEU A 107 3.91 -14.10 4.47
C LEU A 107 4.70 -15.16 5.25
N VAL A 108 5.90 -14.81 5.69
CA VAL A 108 6.75 -15.65 6.53
C VAL A 108 6.99 -14.99 7.88
N ASN A 109 7.27 -15.77 8.90
CA ASN A 109 7.66 -15.20 10.18
C ASN A 109 8.98 -14.45 10.01
N SER A 110 9.01 -13.23 10.49
CA SER A 110 10.23 -12.44 10.50
C SER A 110 11.22 -13.03 11.51
N ASP A 111 12.51 -12.97 11.19
CA ASP A 111 13.61 -13.29 12.14
C ASP A 111 13.71 -12.25 13.27
N SER A 112 12.86 -11.22 13.25
CA SER A 112 12.83 -10.17 14.26
C SER A 112 12.09 -10.61 15.53
N SER A 113 12.48 -10.04 16.67
CA SER A 113 11.81 -10.22 17.97
C SER A 113 10.33 -9.78 17.98
N LEU A 114 9.88 -9.11 16.93
CA LEU A 114 8.55 -8.52 16.82
C LEU A 114 7.41 -9.51 16.56
N LYS A 115 7.70 -10.80 16.34
CA LYS A 115 6.68 -11.83 15.96
C LYS A 115 5.80 -11.40 14.78
N LYS A 116 6.25 -10.44 13.96
CA LYS A 116 5.56 -9.95 12.76
C LYS A 116 5.88 -10.83 11.56
N ARG A 117 5.02 -10.79 10.55
CA ARG A 117 5.21 -11.56 9.31
C ARG A 117 5.65 -10.61 8.19
N GLU A 118 6.70 -11.01 7.48
CA GLU A 118 7.28 -10.25 6.36
C GLU A 118 6.79 -10.82 5.03
N PHE A 119 6.54 -9.95 4.06
CA PHE A 119 6.28 -10.37 2.69
C PHE A 119 7.57 -10.80 2.00
N ILE A 120 7.49 -11.95 1.33
CA ILE A 120 8.54 -12.45 0.43
C ILE A 120 7.94 -12.95 -0.87
N VAL A 121 8.75 -12.96 -1.94
CA VAL A 121 8.41 -13.67 -3.18
C VAL A 121 9.34 -14.86 -3.32
N LYS A 122 8.76 -16.06 -3.47
CA LYS A 122 9.53 -17.33 -3.45
C LYS A 122 10.17 -17.70 -4.78
N GLU A 123 9.69 -17.15 -5.87
CA GLU A 123 10.16 -17.48 -7.21
C GLU A 123 10.45 -16.20 -7.99
N LEU A 124 11.46 -16.25 -8.84
CA LEU A 124 11.74 -15.17 -9.77
C LEU A 124 10.59 -15.01 -10.77
N TRP A 125 10.31 -13.78 -11.14
CA TRP A 125 9.30 -13.42 -12.14
C TRP A 125 9.88 -12.46 -13.18
N PRO A 126 9.28 -12.33 -14.36
CA PRO A 126 9.84 -11.54 -15.46
C PRO A 126 10.09 -10.06 -15.13
N GLY A 127 9.27 -9.46 -14.23
CA GLY A 127 9.38 -8.07 -13.83
C GLY A 127 10.43 -7.79 -12.74
N CYS A 128 10.98 -8.83 -12.11
CA CYS A 128 11.96 -8.68 -11.03
C CYS A 128 13.19 -7.90 -11.50
N MET A 129 13.64 -6.93 -10.69
CA MET A 129 14.88 -6.24 -10.99
C MET A 129 16.05 -7.21 -11.11
N LYS A 130 16.89 -7.03 -12.12
CA LYS A 130 18.05 -7.91 -12.38
C LYS A 130 19.28 -7.54 -11.55
N ARG A 131 19.48 -6.26 -11.30
CA ARG A 131 20.63 -5.73 -10.56
C ARG A 131 20.42 -4.31 -10.11
N ILE A 132 21.25 -3.87 -9.18
CA ILE A 132 21.41 -2.46 -8.79
C ILE A 132 22.76 -1.99 -9.33
N LEU A 133 22.76 -0.88 -10.06
CA LEU A 133 23.99 -0.31 -10.62
C LEU A 133 24.93 0.07 -9.48
N ASN A 134 26.17 -0.40 -9.52
CA ASN A 134 27.19 -0.20 -8.47
C ASN A 134 26.76 -0.62 -7.05
N GLY A 135 25.65 -1.37 -6.94
CA GLY A 135 25.00 -1.70 -5.67
C GLY A 135 24.97 -3.20 -5.33
N LYS A 136 26.01 -4.00 -5.66
CA LYS A 136 26.01 -5.45 -5.41
C LYS A 136 25.69 -5.81 -3.95
N LYS A 137 26.24 -5.09 -2.97
CA LYS A 137 25.97 -5.33 -1.54
C LYS A 137 24.50 -5.05 -1.18
N VAL A 138 23.90 -4.01 -1.79
CA VAL A 138 22.48 -3.66 -1.58
C VAL A 138 21.60 -4.72 -2.25
N TRP A 139 21.92 -5.12 -3.50
CA TRP A 139 21.24 -6.20 -4.19
C TRP A 139 21.15 -7.48 -3.36
N MET A 140 22.25 -7.89 -2.71
CA MET A 140 22.28 -9.10 -1.88
C MET A 140 21.35 -9.01 -0.65
N LYS A 141 21.00 -7.82 -0.16
CA LYS A 141 20.06 -7.66 0.97
C LYS A 141 18.62 -8.05 0.60
N TYR A 142 18.26 -7.94 -0.68
CA TYR A 142 16.92 -8.33 -1.15
C TYR A 142 16.71 -9.84 -1.19
N TRP A 143 17.76 -10.65 -0.96
CA TRP A 143 17.67 -12.10 -1.01
C TRP A 143 17.96 -12.71 0.35
N ASN A 144 17.07 -13.59 0.79
CA ASN A 144 17.32 -14.35 2.01
C ASN A 144 18.17 -15.60 1.73
N LYS A 145 18.53 -16.34 2.78
CA LYS A 145 19.35 -17.57 2.70
C LYS A 145 18.73 -18.66 1.79
N ASN A 146 17.41 -18.63 1.62
CA ASN A 146 16.67 -19.58 0.79
C ASN A 146 16.50 -19.10 -0.66
N GLY A 147 17.12 -17.99 -1.04
CA GLY A 147 16.97 -17.40 -2.37
C GLY A 147 15.60 -16.74 -2.61
N TYR A 148 14.85 -16.39 -1.55
CA TYR A 148 13.57 -15.70 -1.67
C TYR A 148 13.77 -14.19 -1.64
N PHE A 149 13.04 -13.48 -2.50
CA PHE A 149 13.09 -12.04 -2.57
C PHE A 149 12.33 -11.40 -1.41
N LYS A 150 13.00 -10.53 -0.65
CA LYS A 150 12.46 -9.80 0.49
C LYS A 150 11.79 -8.52 0.03
N MET A 151 10.58 -8.28 0.50
CA MET A 151 9.84 -7.06 0.20
C MET A 151 10.10 -5.93 1.20
N PHE A 152 10.73 -6.23 2.34
CA PHE A 152 10.93 -5.28 3.45
C PHE A 152 9.63 -4.65 3.97
N ASP A 153 8.51 -5.31 3.77
CA ASP A 153 7.21 -4.89 4.27
C ASP A 153 6.66 -5.96 5.21
N PHE A 154 6.20 -5.56 6.38
CA PHE A 154 5.38 -6.39 7.23
C PHE A 154 3.94 -6.39 6.74
N GLY A 155 3.23 -7.46 7.06
CA GLY A 155 1.82 -7.56 6.74
C GLY A 155 1.13 -8.72 7.43
N TYR A 156 -0.16 -8.81 7.17
CA TYR A 156 -0.99 -9.87 7.69
C TYR A 156 -2.05 -10.28 6.67
N LYS A 157 -2.67 -11.40 6.93
CA LYS A 157 -3.78 -11.93 6.13
C LYS A 157 -5.00 -12.05 7.02
N GLU A 158 -6.10 -11.52 6.56
CA GLU A 158 -7.40 -11.68 7.19
C GLU A 158 -8.37 -12.26 6.17
N LYS A 159 -8.95 -13.45 6.49
CA LYS A 159 -9.73 -14.25 5.54
C LYS A 159 -8.92 -14.49 4.26
N THR A 160 -9.35 -13.93 3.15
CA THR A 160 -8.69 -14.06 1.84
C THR A 160 -7.89 -12.85 1.41
N ASN A 161 -7.95 -11.76 2.18
CA ASN A 161 -7.32 -10.49 1.86
C ASN A 161 -5.99 -10.30 2.60
N TYR A 162 -5.06 -9.65 1.95
CA TYR A 162 -3.76 -9.29 2.49
C TYR A 162 -3.72 -7.80 2.79
N TYR A 163 -2.91 -7.43 3.78
CA TYR A 163 -2.72 -6.06 4.24
C TYR A 163 -1.24 -5.83 4.49
N THR A 164 -0.76 -4.67 4.09
CA THR A 164 0.56 -4.17 4.52
C THR A 164 0.40 -3.43 5.84
N SER A 165 1.43 -3.42 6.66
CA SER A 165 1.45 -2.63 7.89
C SER A 165 2.55 -1.58 7.86
N GLU A 166 3.78 -1.97 8.01
CA GLU A 166 4.95 -1.07 8.09
C GLU A 166 6.14 -1.70 7.36
N ARG A 167 7.17 -0.92 7.12
CA ARG A 167 8.41 -1.43 6.55
C ARG A 167 9.28 -2.06 7.63
N THR A 168 10.04 -3.09 7.24
CA THR A 168 10.99 -3.76 8.15
C THR A 168 12.25 -2.94 8.40
N ASP A 169 12.56 -2.01 7.48
CA ASP A 169 13.73 -1.12 7.52
C ASP A 169 13.42 0.26 8.16
N ASP A 170 12.15 0.61 8.34
CA ASP A 170 11.69 1.86 8.96
C ASP A 170 11.32 1.67 10.44
N VAL A 171 12.18 0.98 11.19
CA VAL A 171 11.94 0.68 12.61
C VAL A 171 12.90 1.46 13.49
N ILE A 172 12.37 2.22 14.43
CA ILE A 172 13.12 2.93 15.45
C ILE A 172 13.31 2.02 16.67
N ASN A 173 14.53 1.92 17.17
CA ASN A 173 14.83 1.16 18.38
C ASN A 173 14.93 2.11 19.58
N ILE A 174 13.94 2.03 20.49
CA ILE A 174 13.93 2.82 21.72
C ILE A 174 14.11 1.88 22.90
N ARG A 175 15.30 1.90 23.52
CA ARG A 175 15.61 1.07 24.70
C ARG A 175 15.28 -0.42 24.54
N GLY A 176 15.55 -0.98 23.36
CA GLY A 176 15.25 -2.38 23.05
C GLY A 176 13.84 -2.66 22.52
N HIS A 177 12.96 -1.66 22.52
CA HIS A 177 11.65 -1.74 21.87
C HIS A 177 11.77 -1.22 20.43
N ARG A 178 11.32 -2.05 19.48
CA ARG A 178 11.28 -1.68 18.07
C ARG A 178 9.87 -1.18 17.74
N ILE A 179 9.78 0.10 17.38
CA ILE A 179 8.54 0.78 17.02
C ILE A 179 8.64 1.18 15.55
N GLY A 180 7.61 0.85 14.75
CA GLY A 180 7.54 1.30 13.36
C GLY A 180 7.30 2.81 13.29
N THR A 181 7.98 3.50 12.39
CA THR A 181 7.75 4.94 12.16
C THR A 181 6.28 5.20 11.83
N ALA A 182 5.67 4.33 11.02
CA ALA A 182 4.25 4.41 10.67
C ALA A 182 3.29 4.33 11.87
N GLU A 183 3.65 3.62 12.95
CA GLU A 183 2.84 3.59 14.18
C GLU A 183 2.82 4.95 14.86
N ILE A 184 3.98 5.61 14.94
CA ILE A 184 4.13 6.96 15.52
C ILE A 184 3.35 7.97 14.67
N GLU A 185 3.56 7.94 13.37
CA GLU A 185 2.88 8.81 12.42
C GLU A 185 1.35 8.65 12.48
N ALA A 186 0.87 7.41 12.55
CA ALA A 186 -0.56 7.12 12.65
C ALA A 186 -1.20 7.66 13.95
N VAL A 187 -0.45 7.73 15.05
CA VAL A 187 -0.93 8.34 16.30
C VAL A 187 -1.00 9.86 16.17
N ILE A 188 0.04 10.47 15.59
CA ILE A 188 0.11 11.92 15.37
C ILE A 188 -1.02 12.37 14.41
N LEU A 189 -1.26 11.62 13.35
CA LEU A 189 -2.31 11.91 12.36
C LEU A 189 -3.75 11.72 12.88
N LYS A 190 -3.96 11.31 14.15
CA LYS A 190 -5.27 11.38 14.81
C LYS A 190 -5.64 12.79 15.25
N ILE A 191 -4.68 13.67 15.35
CA ILE A 191 -4.87 15.09 15.67
C ILE A 191 -5.41 15.76 14.40
N ASN A 192 -6.59 16.34 14.47
CA ASN A 192 -7.30 16.85 13.29
C ASN A 192 -6.55 17.97 12.55
N GLU A 193 -5.74 18.73 13.27
CA GLU A 193 -4.95 19.84 12.73
C GLU A 193 -3.70 19.40 11.99
N ILE A 194 -3.29 18.13 12.15
CA ILE A 194 -2.09 17.60 11.51
C ILE A 194 -2.47 16.87 10.22
N VAL A 195 -1.95 17.37 9.12
CA VAL A 195 -2.20 16.83 7.77
C VAL A 195 -1.21 15.75 7.39
N GLU A 196 0.04 15.91 7.83
CA GLU A 196 1.14 14.99 7.52
C GLU A 196 2.13 14.92 8.69
N ALA A 197 2.71 13.75 8.91
CA ALA A 197 3.71 13.51 9.93
C ALA A 197 4.77 12.55 9.39
N ALA A 198 6.03 12.76 9.78
CA ALA A 198 7.14 11.87 9.48
C ALA A 198 7.98 11.63 10.74
N ALA A 199 8.17 10.37 11.11
CA ALA A 199 9.03 9.96 12.21
C ALA A 199 10.41 9.58 11.67
N ILE A 200 11.43 10.31 12.09
CA ILE A 200 12.81 10.12 11.63
C ILE A 200 13.67 9.69 12.82
N PRO A 201 14.39 8.55 12.71
CA PRO A 201 15.35 8.17 13.74
C PRO A 201 16.51 9.17 13.77
N ILE A 202 16.84 9.64 14.96
CA ILE A 202 18.06 10.44 15.20
C ILE A 202 19.10 9.47 15.78
N ASN A 203 20.23 9.32 15.09
CA ASN A 203 21.37 8.51 15.52
C ASN A 203 22.19 9.24 16.58
#